data_c7d6e8cdf33151ee84f4da0e6a732100
#
_entry.id   c7d6e8cdf33151ee84f4da0e6a732100
#
_cell.length_a   1.000
_cell.length_b   1.000
_cell.length_c   1.000
_cell.angle_alpha   90.00
_cell.angle_beta   90.00
_cell.angle_gamma   90.00
#
_symmetry.space_group_name_H-M   'P 1'
#
loop_
_entity.id
_entity.type
_entity.pdbx_description
1 polymer ?
#
loop_
_entity_poly.entity_id
_entity_poly.type
_entity_poly.pdbx_seq_one_letter_code
_entity_poly.pdbx_strand_id
1 'polypeptide(L)'
;NIVQDVIKKQLLQLIQEWEKDYEGKNDPTYFSESLLRHYYKHKDFYLLLYNQGLSNMILEALRVSVKLEEANNNLERYAKSMIAGMIWGWVDEWMRQGMPETPEEIVLLTAQLNKEQPKQ
;
A
#
# COMPACT_ATOMS: atom_id res chain seq x y z
N ASN A 1 -11.75 -20.18 3.05
CA ASN A 1 -12.80 -20.34 4.04
C ASN A 1 -13.71 -19.10 4.05
N ILE A 2 -14.86 -19.21 4.69
CA ILE A 2 -15.90 -18.16 4.69
C ILE A 2 -15.35 -16.85 5.31
N VAL A 3 -14.60 -16.96 6.39
CA VAL A 3 -14.03 -15.78 7.09
C VAL A 3 -13.06 -15.03 6.18
N GLN A 4 -12.17 -15.75 5.52
CA GLN A 4 -11.20 -15.13 4.59
C GLN A 4 -11.90 -14.51 3.39
N ASP A 5 -12.95 -15.13 2.89
CA ASP A 5 -13.75 -14.60 1.78
C ASP A 5 -14.42 -13.27 2.15
N VAL A 6 -14.95 -13.18 3.37
CA VAL A 6 -15.55 -11.95 3.89
C VAL A 6 -14.50 -10.84 4.02
N ILE A 7 -13.32 -11.17 4.56
CA ILE A 7 -12.22 -10.22 4.71
C ILE A 7 -11.74 -9.74 3.35
N LYS A 8 -11.57 -10.63 2.39
CA LYS A 8 -11.14 -10.30 1.03
C LYS A 8 -12.11 -9.32 0.38
N LYS A 9 -13.42 -9.58 0.51
CA LYS A 9 -14.45 -8.70 -0.01
C LYS A 9 -14.37 -7.31 0.62
N GLN A 10 -14.18 -7.25 1.93
CA GLN A 10 -14.06 -6.00 2.67
C GLN A 10 -12.82 -5.20 2.23
N LEU A 11 -11.69 -5.89 2.06
CA LEU A 11 -10.46 -5.25 1.56
C LEU A 11 -10.66 -4.67 0.17
N LEU A 12 -11.31 -5.42 -0.72
CA LEU A 12 -11.57 -4.94 -2.08
C LEU A 12 -12.50 -3.72 -2.08
N GLN A 13 -13.49 -3.69 -1.19
CA GLN A 13 -14.37 -2.53 -1.04
C GLN A 13 -13.59 -1.30 -0.57
N LEU A 14 -12.68 -1.47 0.38
CA LEU A 14 -11.82 -0.39 0.87
C LEU A 14 -10.89 0.14 -0.23
N ILE A 15 -10.34 -0.75 -1.05
CA ILE A 15 -9.50 -0.36 -2.19
C ILE A 15 -10.31 0.40 -3.24
N GLN A 16 -11.54 -0.01 -3.50
CA GLN A 16 -12.43 0.71 -4.42
C GLN A 16 -12.73 2.11 -3.91
N GLU A 17 -12.93 2.26 -2.60
CA GLU A 17 -13.13 3.56 -1.95
C GLU A 17 -11.89 4.45 -2.14
N TRP A 18 -10.70 3.90 -1.92
CA TRP A 18 -9.45 4.60 -2.16
C TRP A 18 -9.30 5.02 -3.63
N GLU A 19 -9.63 4.13 -4.57
CA GLU A 19 -9.54 4.42 -6.01
C GLU A 19 -10.39 5.63 -6.40
N LYS A 20 -11.57 5.77 -5.84
CA LYS A 20 -12.45 6.91 -6.12
C LYS A 20 -11.80 8.22 -5.68
N ASP A 21 -11.15 8.21 -4.52
CA ASP A 21 -10.45 9.39 -4.01
C ASP A 21 -9.20 9.72 -4.82
N TYR A 22 -8.56 8.71 -5.38
CA TYR A 22 -7.34 8.86 -6.17
C TYR A 22 -7.63 9.20 -7.64
N GLU A 23 -8.80 8.88 -8.13
CA GLU A 23 -9.18 8.98 -9.55
C GLU A 23 -8.93 10.38 -10.13
N GLY A 24 -8.29 10.43 -11.29
CA GLY A 24 -8.00 11.68 -11.98
C GLY A 24 -6.72 12.39 -11.54
N LYS A 25 -6.02 11.85 -10.57
CA LYS A 25 -4.74 12.40 -10.09
C LYS A 25 -3.60 11.46 -10.50
N ASN A 26 -2.87 11.82 -11.52
CA ASN A 26 -1.84 10.98 -12.14
C ASN A 26 -0.43 11.23 -11.59
N ASP A 27 -0.31 11.76 -10.38
CA ASP A 27 0.98 12.04 -9.75
C ASP A 27 1.47 10.80 -8.98
N PRO A 28 2.64 10.21 -9.35
CA PRO A 28 3.18 9.06 -8.62
C PRO A 28 3.43 9.32 -7.14
N THR A 29 3.83 10.54 -6.77
CA THR A 29 4.02 10.93 -5.38
C THR A 29 2.69 10.87 -4.63
N TYR A 30 1.64 11.36 -5.26
CA TYR A 30 0.29 11.35 -4.68
C TYR A 30 -0.22 9.92 -4.50
N PHE A 31 0.14 9.01 -5.41
CA PHE A 31 -0.25 7.60 -5.33
C PHE A 31 0.20 6.97 -4.01
N SER A 32 1.49 7.05 -3.70
CA SER A 32 2.04 6.49 -2.47
C SER A 32 1.45 7.15 -1.22
N GLU A 33 1.39 8.47 -1.23
CA GLU A 33 0.86 9.24 -0.10
C GLU A 33 -0.61 8.94 0.16
N SER A 34 -1.42 8.84 -0.90
CA SER A 34 -2.84 8.53 -0.76
C SER A 34 -3.07 7.13 -0.19
N LEU A 35 -2.23 6.15 -0.58
CA LEU A 35 -2.29 4.81 0.00
C LEU A 35 -1.92 4.81 1.48
N LEU A 36 -0.87 5.53 1.87
CA LEU A 36 -0.48 5.63 3.27
C LEU A 36 -1.61 6.24 4.10
N ARG A 37 -2.27 7.27 3.59
CA ARG A 37 -3.42 7.88 4.24
C ARG A 37 -4.59 6.93 4.37
N HIS A 38 -4.82 6.14 3.34
CA HIS A 38 -5.86 5.12 3.33
C HIS A 38 -5.63 4.08 4.45
N TYR A 39 -4.41 3.55 4.54
CA TYR A 39 -4.07 2.59 5.60
C TYR A 39 -4.21 3.20 6.99
N TYR A 40 -3.82 4.45 7.16
CA TYR A 40 -3.90 5.13 8.45
C TYR A 40 -5.36 5.42 8.84
N LYS A 41 -6.19 5.81 7.89
CA LYS A 41 -7.62 6.05 8.09
C LYS A 41 -8.31 4.78 8.61
N HIS A 42 -7.91 3.62 8.10
CA HIS A 42 -8.47 2.33 8.48
C HIS A 42 -7.49 1.51 9.34
N LYS A 43 -6.69 2.20 10.12
CA LYS A 43 -5.60 1.65 10.92
C LYS A 43 -6.03 0.46 11.78
N ASP A 44 -7.13 0.58 12.50
CA ASP A 44 -7.60 -0.46 13.42
C ASP A 44 -7.90 -1.77 12.67
N PHE A 45 -8.51 -1.66 11.52
CA PHE A 45 -8.84 -2.82 10.69
C PHE A 45 -7.57 -3.48 10.13
N TYR A 46 -6.67 -2.69 9.56
CA TYR A 46 -5.44 -3.23 8.97
C TYR A 46 -4.52 -3.84 10.04
N LEU A 47 -4.38 -3.21 11.20
CA LEU A 47 -3.60 -3.77 12.30
C LEU A 47 -4.21 -5.05 12.86
N LEU A 48 -5.54 -5.12 12.91
CA LEU A 48 -6.21 -6.35 13.31
C LEU A 48 -5.84 -7.51 12.37
N LEU A 49 -5.92 -7.29 11.06
CA LEU A 49 -5.53 -8.29 10.07
C LEU A 49 -4.05 -8.67 10.21
N TYR A 50 -3.19 -7.67 10.31
CA TYR A 50 -1.75 -7.87 10.42
C TYR A 50 -1.41 -8.72 11.65
N ASN A 51 -2.00 -8.40 12.80
CA ASN A 51 -1.74 -9.09 14.05
C ASN A 51 -2.34 -10.50 14.11
N GLN A 52 -3.30 -10.80 13.23
CA GLN A 52 -3.88 -12.14 13.09
C GLN A 52 -3.12 -13.01 12.07
N GLY A 53 -1.99 -12.53 11.56
CA GLY A 53 -1.20 -13.28 10.58
C GLY A 53 -1.77 -13.25 9.17
N LEU A 54 -2.62 -12.26 8.86
CA LEU A 54 -3.28 -12.12 7.56
C LEU A 54 -2.65 -11.01 6.69
N SER A 55 -1.39 -10.69 6.94
CA SER A 55 -0.69 -9.63 6.19
C SER A 55 -0.63 -9.91 4.69
N ASN A 56 -0.58 -11.18 4.28
CA ASN A 56 -0.61 -11.52 2.86
C ASN A 56 -1.88 -11.03 2.16
N MET A 57 -3.02 -10.95 2.84
CA MET A 57 -4.27 -10.44 2.27
C MET A 57 -4.16 -8.94 2.00
N ILE A 58 -3.45 -8.21 2.88
CA ILE A 58 -3.18 -6.78 2.67
C ILE A 58 -2.26 -6.59 1.47
N LEU A 59 -1.23 -7.40 1.36
CA LEU A 59 -0.30 -7.37 0.22
C LEU A 59 -1.03 -7.65 -1.10
N GLU A 60 -1.91 -8.65 -1.14
CA GLU A 60 -2.67 -8.96 -2.34
C GLU A 60 -3.60 -7.79 -2.74
N ALA A 61 -4.22 -7.13 -1.77
CA ALA A 61 -5.02 -5.94 -2.04
C ALA A 61 -4.17 -4.78 -2.56
N LEU A 62 -2.93 -4.63 -2.08
CA LEU A 62 -1.99 -3.65 -2.61
C LEU A 62 -1.65 -3.94 -4.07
N ARG A 63 -1.44 -5.19 -4.42
CA ARG A 63 -1.18 -5.60 -5.81
C ARG A 63 -2.35 -5.23 -6.72
N VAL A 64 -3.57 -5.35 -6.23
CA VAL A 64 -4.76 -4.88 -6.97
C VAL A 64 -4.73 -3.35 -7.14
N SER A 65 -4.29 -2.63 -6.11
CA SER A 65 -4.20 -1.16 -6.15
C SER A 65 -3.26 -0.66 -7.25
N VAL A 66 -2.15 -1.36 -7.48
CA VAL A 66 -1.20 -0.99 -8.54
C VAL A 66 -1.61 -1.53 -9.91
N LYS A 67 -2.72 -2.25 -9.99
CA LYS A 67 -3.28 -2.81 -11.23
C LYS A 67 -2.29 -3.73 -11.95
N LEU A 68 -1.66 -4.59 -11.18
CA LEU A 68 -0.62 -5.49 -11.69
C LEU A 68 -1.14 -6.41 -12.80
N GLU A 69 -2.37 -6.91 -12.65
CA GLU A 69 -2.98 -7.82 -13.63
C GLU A 69 -3.37 -7.12 -14.93
N GLU A 70 -3.36 -5.79 -14.97
CA GLU A 70 -3.69 -5.00 -16.16
C GLU A 70 -2.45 -4.54 -16.92
N ALA A 71 -1.28 -5.07 -16.57
CA ALA A 71 -0.02 -4.74 -17.26
C ALA A 71 -0.06 -5.25 -18.70
N ASN A 72 0.35 -4.41 -19.64
CA ASN A 72 0.30 -4.71 -21.09
C ASN A 72 1.47 -5.58 -21.58
N ASN A 73 2.56 -5.59 -20.83
CA ASN A 73 3.77 -6.32 -21.21
C ASN A 73 4.60 -6.64 -19.97
N ASN A 74 5.67 -7.41 -20.16
CA ASN A 74 6.54 -7.84 -19.07
C ASN A 74 7.24 -6.70 -18.36
N LEU A 75 7.72 -5.71 -19.10
CA LEU A 75 8.40 -4.56 -18.51
C LEU A 75 7.46 -3.81 -17.57
N GLU A 76 6.25 -3.56 -17.99
CA GLU A 76 5.23 -2.89 -17.18
C GLU A 76 4.85 -3.73 -15.95
N ARG A 77 4.74 -5.04 -16.11
CA ARG A 77 4.42 -5.96 -15.01
C ARG A 77 5.50 -5.93 -13.92
N TYR A 78 6.78 -6.00 -14.32
CA TYR A 78 7.88 -5.96 -13.36
C TYR A 78 8.03 -4.56 -12.72
N ALA A 79 7.80 -3.49 -13.47
CA ALA A 79 7.81 -2.14 -12.93
C ALA A 79 6.72 -1.95 -11.86
N LYS A 80 5.52 -2.42 -12.12
CA LYS A 80 4.42 -2.38 -11.16
C LYS A 80 4.70 -3.25 -9.93
N SER A 81 5.29 -4.42 -10.12
CA SER A 81 5.71 -5.30 -9.03
C SER A 81 6.75 -4.62 -8.14
N MET A 82 7.70 -3.93 -8.74
CA MET A 82 8.72 -3.18 -8.00
C MET A 82 8.10 -2.07 -7.16
N ILE A 83 7.15 -1.34 -7.71
CA ILE A 83 6.41 -0.29 -6.98
C ILE A 83 5.65 -0.90 -5.80
N ALA A 84 4.93 -1.99 -6.04
CA ALA A 84 4.20 -2.68 -4.98
C ALA A 84 5.14 -3.17 -3.88
N GLY A 85 6.28 -3.73 -4.24
CA GLY A 85 7.28 -4.22 -3.28
C GLY A 85 7.87 -3.11 -2.44
N MET A 86 8.17 -1.96 -3.05
CA MET A 86 8.69 -0.80 -2.35
C MET A 86 7.68 -0.25 -1.34
N ILE A 87 6.45 -0.07 -1.77
CA ILE A 87 5.37 0.39 -0.88
C ILE A 87 5.16 -0.62 0.25
N TRP A 88 5.12 -1.91 -0.08
CA TRP A 88 4.92 -2.97 0.92
C TRP A 88 6.03 -2.99 1.95
N GLY A 89 7.28 -2.76 1.55
CA GLY A 89 8.39 -2.69 2.50
C GLY A 89 8.17 -1.65 3.58
N TRP A 90 7.71 -0.46 3.20
CA TRP A 90 7.38 0.62 4.13
C TRP A 90 6.16 0.29 4.98
N VAL A 91 5.09 -0.19 4.34
CA VAL A 91 3.81 -0.49 5.01
C VAL A 91 3.97 -1.66 6.00
N ASP A 92 4.68 -2.70 5.61
CA ASP A 92 4.94 -3.87 6.45
C ASP A 92 5.66 -3.45 7.75
N GLU A 93 6.74 -2.68 7.63
CA GLU A 93 7.47 -2.20 8.81
C GLU A 93 6.60 -1.28 9.67
N TRP A 94 5.85 -0.40 9.04
CA TRP A 94 4.94 0.53 9.72
C TRP A 94 3.89 -0.24 10.55
N MET A 95 3.25 -1.23 9.95
CA MET A 95 2.25 -2.07 10.62
C MET A 95 2.88 -2.94 11.71
N ARG A 96 4.08 -3.45 11.47
CA ARG A 96 4.84 -4.24 12.44
C ARG A 96 5.10 -3.44 13.72
N GLN A 97 5.34 -2.14 13.60
CA GLN A 97 5.58 -1.25 14.73
C GLN A 97 4.28 -0.67 15.33
N GLY A 98 3.12 -1.01 14.78
CA GLY A 98 1.82 -0.53 15.25
C GLY A 98 1.38 0.80 14.67
N MET A 99 1.99 1.20 13.56
CA MET A 99 1.68 2.43 12.83
C MET A 99 1.78 3.69 13.72
N PRO A 100 2.91 3.90 14.41
CA PRO A 100 3.05 5.05 15.31
C PRO A 100 3.22 6.38 14.58
N GLU A 101 3.82 6.38 13.39
CA GLU A 101 3.99 7.59 12.60
C GLU A 101 2.72 7.93 11.83
N THR A 102 2.50 9.23 11.60
CA THR A 102 1.46 9.68 10.65
C THR A 102 1.92 9.43 9.21
N PRO A 103 0.99 9.41 8.24
CA PRO A 103 1.39 9.31 6.83
C PRO A 103 2.37 10.39 6.39
N GLU A 104 2.20 11.61 6.89
CA GLU A 104 3.09 12.74 6.58
C GLU A 104 4.51 12.50 7.10
N GLU A 105 4.63 11.91 8.29
CA GLU A 105 5.93 11.54 8.86
C GLU A 105 6.61 10.45 8.04
N ILE A 106 5.85 9.46 7.56
CA ILE A 106 6.39 8.42 6.69
C ILE A 106 6.90 9.02 5.37
N VAL A 107 6.15 9.93 4.77
CA VAL A 107 6.56 10.62 3.54
C VAL A 107 7.87 11.38 3.75
N LEU A 108 8.02 12.06 4.88
CA LEU A 108 9.27 12.76 5.22
C LEU A 108 10.44 11.80 5.39
N LEU A 109 10.22 10.65 5.99
CA LEU A 109 11.28 9.64 6.15
C LEU A 109 11.72 9.08 4.79
N THR A 110 10.80 8.82 3.88
CA THR A 110 11.15 8.34 2.53
C THR A 110 11.95 9.40 1.77
N ALA A 111 11.57 10.67 1.89
CA ALA A 111 12.28 11.78 1.26
C ALA A 111 13.70 11.92 1.82
N GLN A 112 13.86 11.77 3.13
CA GLN A 112 15.16 11.82 3.81
C GLN A 112 16.08 10.69 3.33
N LEU A 113 15.54 9.48 3.23
CA LEU A 113 16.30 8.33 2.77
C LEU A 113 16.80 8.54 1.33
N ASN A 114 15.97 9.09 0.46
CA ASN A 114 16.33 9.39 -0.92
C ASN A 114 17.46 10.42 -1.01
N LYS A 115 17.50 11.41 -0.12
CA LYS A 115 18.56 12.42 -0.07
C LYS A 115 19.90 11.85 0.40
N GLU A 116 19.87 10.84 1.25
CA GLU A 116 21.07 10.23 1.83
C GLU A 116 21.70 9.17 0.93
N GLN A 117 21.04 8.81 -0.15
CA GLN A 117 21.60 7.84 -1.08
C GLN A 117 22.80 8.42 -1.83
N PRO A 118 23.88 7.64 -2.00
CA PRO A 118 25.05 8.12 -2.74
C PRO A 118 24.68 8.49 -4.17
N LYS A 119 25.13 9.65 -4.60
CA LYS A 119 24.99 10.05 -6.00
C LYS A 119 26.02 9.27 -6.82
N GLN A 120 25.56 8.59 -7.81
CA GLN A 120 26.43 7.88 -8.76
C GLN A 120 26.64 8.70 -10.02
#